data_308b8de2461bbb990252b5cd0227b443
#
_entry.id   308b8de2461bbb990252b5cd0227b443
#
_cell.length_a   1.000
_cell.length_b   1.000
_cell.length_c   1.000
_cell.angle_alpha   90.00
_cell.angle_beta   90.00
_cell.angle_gamma   90.00
#
_symmetry.space_group_name_H-M   'P 1'
#
loop_
_entity.id
_entity.type
_entity.pdbx_description
1 polymer ?
#
loop_
_entity_poly.entity_id
_entity_poly.type
_entity_poly.pdbx_seq_one_letter_code
_entity_poly.pdbx_strand_id
1 'polypeptide(L)'
;MIVVVGQFRFAPERMDEARAVMRKVIAATRSEDGCIQYNYGEDVLDPGLIRVSELWHSRAQLHAHMQTPHMATWQSERVALGLSERSIAVYEAGDGTAL
;
A
#
# COMPACT_ATOMS: atom_id res chain seq x y z
N MET A 1 -2.88 7.76 -15.91
CA MET A 1 -2.40 6.81 -14.88
C MET A 1 -2.49 7.44 -13.51
N ILE A 2 -2.81 6.67 -12.52
CA ILE A 2 -2.90 7.13 -11.14
C ILE A 2 -1.71 6.57 -10.36
N VAL A 3 -1.01 7.45 -9.65
CA VAL A 3 0.15 7.12 -8.84
C VAL A 3 -0.20 7.39 -7.38
N VAL A 4 0.05 6.40 -6.52
CA VAL A 4 -0.12 6.53 -5.07
C VAL A 4 1.26 6.34 -4.43
N VAL A 5 1.71 7.33 -3.68
CA VAL A 5 3.00 7.28 -3.01
C VAL A 5 2.89 7.80 -1.59
N GLY A 6 3.66 7.22 -0.71
CA GLY A 6 3.70 7.66 0.67
C GLY A 6 4.39 6.68 1.59
N GLN A 7 4.00 6.72 2.84
CA GLN A 7 4.62 5.92 3.88
C GLN A 7 3.71 5.72 5.08
N PHE A 8 4.05 4.74 5.90
CA PHE A 8 3.52 4.55 7.23
C PHE A 8 4.54 3.80 8.08
N ARG A 9 4.26 3.67 9.38
CA ARG A 9 5.20 3.04 10.31
C ARG A 9 4.53 2.01 11.19
N PHE A 10 5.25 0.93 11.44
CA PHE A 10 5.00 0.01 12.54
C PHE A 10 6.18 0.04 13.51
N ALA A 11 5.96 -0.28 14.77
CA ALA A 11 7.05 -0.49 15.71
C ALA A 11 7.94 -1.64 15.20
N PRO A 12 9.28 -1.51 15.23
CA PRO A 12 10.17 -2.56 14.71
C PRO A 12 9.91 -3.94 15.31
N GLU A 13 9.56 -4.01 16.59
CA GLU A 13 9.24 -5.25 17.30
C GLU A 13 7.92 -5.91 16.87
N ARG A 14 7.07 -5.19 16.12
CA ARG A 14 5.82 -5.73 15.57
C ARG A 14 5.96 -6.15 14.09
N MET A 15 7.14 -6.03 13.50
CA MET A 15 7.33 -6.21 12.07
C MET A 15 7.04 -7.64 11.57
N ASP A 16 7.30 -8.67 12.36
CA ASP A 16 6.97 -10.04 11.95
C ASP A 16 5.47 -10.20 11.71
N GLU A 17 4.65 -9.71 12.63
CA GLU A 17 3.18 -9.72 12.48
C GLU A 17 2.73 -8.82 11.34
N ALA A 18 3.31 -7.62 11.24
CA ALA A 18 2.99 -6.66 10.19
C ALA A 18 3.30 -7.20 8.79
N ARG A 19 4.44 -7.89 8.61
CA ARG A 19 4.78 -8.51 7.32
C ARG A 19 3.76 -9.55 6.90
N ALA A 20 3.28 -10.38 7.82
CA ALA A 20 2.26 -11.38 7.51
C ALA A 20 0.96 -10.73 7.01
N VAL A 21 0.52 -9.66 7.67
CA VAL A 21 -0.68 -8.92 7.30
C VAL A 21 -0.50 -8.17 5.98
N MET A 22 0.65 -7.52 5.79
CA MET A 22 0.98 -6.82 4.53
C MET A 22 1.02 -7.78 3.34
N ARG A 23 1.60 -8.98 3.49
CA ARG A 23 1.62 -9.98 2.42
C ARG A 23 0.22 -10.33 1.93
N LYS A 24 -0.74 -10.47 2.83
CA LYS A 24 -2.13 -10.79 2.47
C LYS A 24 -2.77 -9.70 1.61
N VAL A 25 -2.69 -8.45 2.06
CA VAL A 25 -3.30 -7.34 1.32
C VAL A 25 -2.61 -7.09 -0.01
N ILE A 26 -1.28 -7.21 -0.06
CA ILE A 26 -0.53 -7.05 -1.31
C ILE A 26 -0.93 -8.12 -2.33
N ALA A 27 -0.96 -9.38 -1.93
CA ALA A 27 -1.33 -10.48 -2.82
C ALA A 27 -2.75 -10.31 -3.37
N ALA A 28 -3.72 -9.99 -2.52
CA ALA A 28 -5.10 -9.78 -2.93
C ALA A 28 -5.23 -8.57 -3.87
N THR A 29 -4.56 -7.47 -3.57
CA THR A 29 -4.63 -6.23 -4.35
C THR A 29 -4.03 -6.42 -5.76
N ARG A 30 -2.93 -7.15 -5.87
CA ARG A 30 -2.27 -7.40 -7.16
C ARG A 30 -3.14 -8.19 -8.14
N SER A 31 -4.19 -8.83 -7.67
CA SER A 31 -5.15 -9.54 -8.53
C SER A 31 -6.33 -8.66 -8.96
N GLU A 32 -6.41 -7.42 -8.50
CA GLU A 32 -7.52 -6.53 -8.85
C GLU A 32 -7.37 -5.96 -10.26
N ASP A 33 -8.51 -5.74 -10.92
CA ASP A 33 -8.54 -5.04 -12.20
C ASP A 33 -7.98 -3.63 -12.05
N GLY A 34 -7.11 -3.25 -12.98
CA GLY A 34 -6.51 -1.92 -13.00
C GLY A 34 -5.32 -1.71 -12.11
N CYS A 35 -4.97 -2.69 -11.26
CA CYS A 35 -3.75 -2.63 -10.47
C CYS A 35 -2.53 -2.94 -11.35
N ILE A 36 -1.69 -1.95 -11.59
CA ILE A 36 -0.46 -2.10 -12.36
C ILE A 36 0.68 -2.49 -11.42
N GLN A 37 0.80 -1.78 -10.31
CA GLN A 37 1.78 -2.08 -9.25
C GLN A 37 1.15 -1.80 -7.90
N TYR A 38 1.53 -2.59 -6.91
CA TYR A 38 1.14 -2.39 -5.52
C TYR A 38 2.27 -2.88 -4.64
N ASN A 39 3.01 -1.96 -4.02
CA ASN A 39 4.24 -2.28 -3.33
C ASN A 39 4.30 -1.62 -1.95
N TYR A 40 4.66 -2.42 -0.95
CA TYR A 40 5.07 -1.95 0.37
C TYR A 40 6.50 -2.41 0.58
N GLY A 41 7.44 -1.46 0.67
CA GLY A 41 8.86 -1.76 0.86
C GLY A 41 9.35 -1.26 2.21
N GLU A 42 10.14 -2.08 2.90
CA GLU A 42 10.77 -1.65 4.14
C GLU A 42 11.95 -0.74 3.82
N ASP A 43 12.03 0.41 4.50
CA ASP A 43 13.15 1.32 4.34
C ASP A 43 14.41 0.67 4.91
N VAL A 44 15.49 0.64 4.12
CA VAL A 44 16.72 -0.04 4.54
C VAL A 44 17.50 0.68 5.62
N LEU A 45 17.20 1.97 5.85
CA LEU A 45 17.88 2.80 6.84
C LEU A 45 17.04 3.09 8.08
N ASP A 46 15.74 2.79 8.04
CA ASP A 46 14.80 3.17 9.11
C ASP A 46 13.88 2.00 9.45
N PRO A 47 14.23 1.16 10.41
CA PRO A 47 13.43 -0.02 10.77
C PRO A 47 11.99 0.35 11.16
N GLY A 48 11.03 -0.34 10.57
CA GLY A 48 9.60 -0.11 10.80
C GLY A 48 8.97 0.91 9.87
N LEU A 49 9.75 1.67 9.10
CA LEU A 49 9.23 2.58 8.10
C LEU A 49 8.92 1.82 6.80
N ILE A 50 7.67 1.92 6.35
CA ILE A 50 7.19 1.25 5.14
C ILE A 50 6.93 2.30 4.07
N ARG A 51 7.55 2.11 2.90
CA ARG A 51 7.34 2.94 1.71
C ARG A 51 6.25 2.33 0.84
N VAL A 52 5.32 3.17 0.39
CA VAL A 52 4.19 2.76 -0.45
C VAL A 52 4.37 3.30 -1.84
N SER A 53 4.22 2.44 -2.85
CA SER A 53 4.13 2.88 -4.24
C SER A 53 3.09 2.03 -4.97
N GLU A 54 2.15 2.69 -5.64
CA GLU A 54 1.08 2.03 -6.36
C GLU A 54 0.87 2.71 -7.71
N LEU A 55 0.54 1.93 -8.73
CA LEU A 55 0.11 2.42 -10.03
C LEU A 55 -1.22 1.78 -10.39
N TRP A 56 -2.18 2.62 -10.82
CA TRP A 56 -3.52 2.20 -11.22
C TRP A 56 -3.85 2.79 -12.58
N HIS A 57 -4.61 2.05 -13.40
CA HIS A 57 -5.04 2.54 -14.71
C HIS A 57 -5.98 3.74 -14.60
N SER A 58 -6.85 3.77 -13.58
CA SER A 58 -7.84 4.85 -13.42
C SER A 58 -8.21 5.09 -11.97
N ARG A 59 -8.75 6.28 -11.69
CA ARG A 59 -9.31 6.61 -10.37
C ARG A 59 -10.48 5.71 -9.99
N ALA A 60 -11.29 5.31 -10.95
CA ALA A 60 -12.41 4.42 -10.70
C ALA A 60 -11.94 3.06 -10.15
N GLN A 61 -10.84 2.54 -10.70
CA GLN A 61 -10.27 1.28 -10.23
C GLN A 61 -9.60 1.41 -8.86
N LEU A 62 -8.92 2.52 -8.60
CA LEU A 62 -8.40 2.81 -7.26
C LEU A 62 -9.56 2.93 -6.26
N HIS A 63 -10.64 3.61 -6.63
CA HIS A 63 -11.82 3.73 -5.77
C HIS A 63 -12.44 2.36 -5.47
N ALA A 64 -12.57 1.50 -6.48
CA ALA A 64 -13.08 0.14 -6.31
C ALA A 64 -12.19 -0.67 -5.34
N HIS A 65 -10.86 -0.51 -5.44
CA HIS A 65 -9.90 -1.11 -4.52
C HIS A 65 -10.21 -0.75 -3.06
N MET A 66 -10.52 0.50 -2.79
CA MET A 66 -10.81 0.97 -1.43
C MET A 66 -12.09 0.37 -0.85
N GLN A 67 -12.96 -0.22 -1.69
CA GLN A 67 -14.22 -0.83 -1.29
C GLN A 67 -14.14 -2.36 -1.12
N THR A 68 -12.97 -2.96 -1.35
CA THR A 68 -12.82 -4.41 -1.29
C THR A 68 -12.84 -4.95 0.14
N PRO A 69 -13.26 -6.23 0.32
CA PRO A 69 -13.20 -6.88 1.64
C PRO A 69 -11.77 -6.94 2.20
N HIS A 70 -10.78 -7.20 1.35
CA HIS A 70 -9.39 -7.28 1.83
C HIS A 70 -8.85 -5.93 2.31
N MET A 71 -9.33 -4.81 1.76
CA MET A 71 -8.98 -3.49 2.28
C MET A 71 -9.63 -3.23 3.64
N ALA A 72 -10.87 -3.64 3.84
CA ALA A 72 -11.53 -3.55 5.14
C ALA A 72 -10.76 -4.35 6.21
N THR A 73 -10.35 -5.57 5.87
CA THR A 73 -9.53 -6.41 6.73
C THR A 73 -8.19 -5.76 7.05
N TRP A 74 -7.49 -5.25 6.04
CA TRP A 74 -6.22 -4.53 6.20
C TRP A 74 -6.37 -3.34 7.13
N GLN A 75 -7.40 -2.53 6.94
CA GLN A 75 -7.65 -1.35 7.79
C GLN A 75 -7.86 -1.73 9.25
N SER A 76 -8.54 -2.82 9.52
CA SER A 76 -8.75 -3.34 10.87
C SER A 76 -7.46 -3.90 11.47
N GLU A 77 -6.76 -4.74 10.72
CA GLU A 77 -5.54 -5.39 11.21
C GLU A 77 -4.42 -4.39 11.47
N ARG A 78 -4.23 -3.38 10.60
CA ARG A 78 -3.16 -2.38 10.79
C ARG A 78 -3.40 -1.49 12.01
N VAL A 79 -4.64 -1.20 12.34
CA VAL A 79 -4.99 -0.45 13.57
C VAL A 79 -4.60 -1.28 14.80
N ALA A 80 -4.95 -2.57 14.80
CA ALA A 80 -4.59 -3.48 15.91
C ALA A 80 -3.07 -3.62 16.07
N LEU A 81 -2.31 -3.50 14.97
CA LEU A 81 -0.84 -3.56 14.98
C LEU A 81 -0.17 -2.22 15.31
N GLY A 82 -0.96 -1.16 15.52
CA GLY A 82 -0.41 0.13 15.92
C GLY A 82 0.22 0.93 14.78
N LEU A 83 -0.29 0.80 13.54
CA LEU A 83 0.17 1.62 12.42
C LEU A 83 0.11 3.10 12.79
N SER A 84 1.15 3.84 12.46
CA SER A 84 1.28 5.26 12.77
C SER A 84 1.94 6.02 11.62
N GLU A 85 2.03 7.34 11.75
CA GLU A 85 2.74 8.22 10.82
C GLU A 85 2.38 7.99 9.36
N ARG A 86 1.09 7.76 9.08
CA ARG A 86 0.59 7.51 7.73
C ARG A 86 0.49 8.80 6.94
N SER A 87 1.20 8.86 5.81
CA SER A 87 1.18 10.01 4.91
C SER A 87 1.23 9.46 3.47
N ILE A 88 0.09 9.40 2.80
CA ILE A 88 -0.04 8.83 1.46
C ILE A 88 -0.85 9.79 0.60
N ALA A 89 -0.36 10.06 -0.61
CA ALA A 89 -1.01 10.98 -1.55
C ALA A 89 -1.24 10.32 -2.90
N VAL A 90 -2.25 10.81 -3.61
CA VAL A 90 -2.65 10.34 -4.94
C VAL A 90 -2.34 11.41 -5.95
N TYR A 91 -1.74 11.02 -7.07
CA TYR A 91 -1.38 11.93 -8.16
C TYR A 91 -1.88 11.36 -9.49
N GLU A 92 -2.23 12.27 -10.40
CA GLU A 92 -2.46 11.92 -11.80
C GLU A 92 -1.15 12.12 -12.56
N ALA A 93 -0.81 11.17 -13.43
CA ALA A 93 0.42 11.20 -14.19
C ALA A 93 0.19 10.68 -15.60
N GLY A 94 1.10 11.03 -16.52
CA GLY A 94 1.15 10.42 -17.84
C GLY A 94 1.64 8.97 -17.76
N ASP A 95 1.79 8.35 -18.93
CA ASP A 95 2.18 6.93 -19.00
C ASP A 95 3.63 6.67 -18.64
N GLY A 96 4.40 7.71 -18.45
CA GLY A 96 5.82 7.59 -18.17
C GLY A 96 6.64 7.34 -19.43
N THR A 97 7.94 7.53 -19.29
CA THR A 97 8.92 7.25 -20.34
C THR A 97 10.02 6.40 -19.74
N ALA A 98 10.39 5.34 -20.43
CA ALA A 98 11.46 4.46 -19.95
C ALA A 98 12.80 5.23 -19.85
N LEU A 99 13.51 4.97 -18.77
CA LEU A 99 14.86 5.51 -18.58
C LEU A 99 15.86 4.69 -19.38
#